data_f0a95d50703f385038e4b62068b59199
#
_entry.id   f0a95d50703f385038e4b62068b59199
#
_cell.length_a   1.000
_cell.length_b   1.000
_cell.length_c   1.000
_cell.angle_alpha   90.00
_cell.angle_beta   90.00
_cell.angle_gamma   90.00
#
_symmetry.space_group_name_H-M   'P 1'
#
loop_
_entity.id
_entity.type
_entity.pdbx_description
1 polymer ?
#
loop_
_entity_poly.entity_id
_entity_poly.type
_entity_poly.pdbx_seq_one_letter_code
_entity_poly.pdbx_strand_id
1 'polypeptide(L)'
;MIKLVVRYLYVLVALVLVASCSSTRKLEKTPMIGGLAGEAYMEKVIELSPSWKTVSGKVALTLNMEGQKDAKVSATLRLKRGESIQLLVAPLLGIEVARLEITPGGLLAVDRLNKRYVKVSFEELSRLANTDLSFNILQSLFLNELFLPGKVQLDVSDAKSFRISLENGYALLEAKPSKGLSYRFRTSADRGLLEESRIGVSNTPYALNWKYDDFTTLDNRLFPSHMLLAVEGTGKTLSLDMKFSRLSVGGDWEGKTELSSRYQQIELQELLKTLFKQ
;
A
#
# COMPACT_ATOMS: atom_id res chain seq x y z
N MET A 1 23.37 43.17 -36.72
CA MET A 1 22.88 41.77 -36.71
C MET A 1 22.75 41.18 -35.29
N ILE A 2 23.74 41.29 -34.43
CA ILE A 2 23.72 40.70 -33.07
C ILE A 2 22.54 41.18 -32.19
N LYS A 3 22.22 42.51 -32.23
CA LYS A 3 21.10 43.07 -31.44
C LYS A 3 19.71 42.52 -31.88
N LEU A 4 19.56 42.14 -33.15
CA LEU A 4 18.31 41.56 -33.66
C LEU A 4 18.15 40.13 -33.22
N VAL A 5 19.21 39.33 -33.24
CA VAL A 5 19.21 37.90 -32.77
C VAL A 5 18.93 37.84 -31.29
N VAL A 6 19.52 38.72 -30.47
CA VAL A 6 19.26 38.77 -29.02
C VAL A 6 17.81 39.13 -28.73
N ARG A 7 17.20 40.03 -29.52
CA ARG A 7 15.79 40.40 -29.34
C ARG A 7 14.82 39.26 -29.67
N TYR A 8 15.12 38.46 -30.69
CA TYR A 8 14.34 37.26 -31.03
C TYR A 8 14.53 36.15 -29.99
N LEU A 9 15.71 36.03 -29.38
CA LEU A 9 15.99 35.10 -28.31
C LEU A 9 15.14 35.42 -27.07
N TYR A 10 15.02 36.69 -26.67
CA TYR A 10 14.16 37.10 -25.55
C TYR A 10 12.68 36.86 -25.83
N VAL A 11 12.21 37.06 -27.06
CA VAL A 11 10.82 36.78 -27.46
C VAL A 11 10.56 35.28 -27.44
N LEU A 12 11.52 34.46 -27.87
CA LEU A 12 11.41 33.00 -27.82
C LEU A 12 11.37 32.46 -26.38
N VAL A 13 12.21 32.99 -25.48
CA VAL A 13 12.24 32.65 -24.06
C VAL A 13 10.94 33.09 -23.38
N ALA A 14 10.41 34.26 -23.70
CA ALA A 14 9.12 34.73 -23.17
C ALA A 14 7.96 33.86 -23.65
N LEU A 15 7.97 33.37 -24.90
CA LEU A 15 6.98 32.46 -25.45
C LEU A 15 7.01 31.07 -24.77
N VAL A 16 8.19 30.55 -24.40
CA VAL A 16 8.36 29.29 -23.69
C VAL A 16 7.85 29.38 -22.24
N LEU A 17 7.98 30.55 -21.61
CA LEU A 17 7.51 30.78 -20.24
C LEU A 17 5.98 30.90 -20.13
N VAL A 18 5.28 31.31 -21.18
CA VAL A 18 3.80 31.33 -21.20
C VAL A 18 3.20 29.99 -21.62
N ALA A 19 3.98 29.07 -22.21
CA ALA A 19 3.54 27.71 -22.55
C ALA A 19 3.64 26.73 -21.38
N SER A 20 4.13 27.16 -20.20
CA SER A 20 4.01 26.43 -18.94
C SER A 20 2.55 26.55 -18.44
N CYS A 21 1.59 26.06 -19.25
CA CYS A 21 0.29 25.69 -18.74
C CYS A 21 0.53 24.55 -17.75
N SER A 22 0.50 24.89 -16.46
CA SER A 22 0.23 23.93 -15.41
C SER A 22 -1.04 23.20 -15.85
N SER A 23 -0.91 21.94 -16.27
CA SER A 23 -2.05 21.05 -16.29
C SER A 23 -2.45 20.88 -14.84
N THR A 24 -3.28 21.78 -14.33
CA THR A 24 -4.11 21.53 -13.17
C THR A 24 -4.91 20.29 -13.54
N ARG A 25 -4.42 19.12 -13.12
CA ARG A 25 -5.24 17.91 -13.05
C ARG A 25 -6.48 18.35 -12.28
N LYS A 26 -7.60 18.45 -12.96
CA LYS A 26 -8.89 18.63 -12.31
C LYS A 26 -9.01 17.42 -11.39
N LEU A 27 -8.75 17.63 -10.11
CA LEU A 27 -9.18 16.71 -9.07
C LEU A 27 -10.69 16.59 -9.28
N GLU A 28 -11.15 15.47 -9.81
CA GLU A 28 -12.57 15.18 -9.85
C GLU A 28 -13.08 15.37 -8.43
N LYS A 29 -14.24 16.02 -8.32
CA LYS A 29 -14.82 16.43 -7.05
C LYS A 29 -15.08 15.20 -6.20
N THR A 30 -14.09 14.79 -5.41
CA THR A 30 -14.32 13.83 -4.32
C THR A 30 -15.40 14.43 -3.44
N PRO A 31 -16.46 13.68 -3.09
CA PRO A 31 -17.51 14.19 -2.23
C PRO A 31 -16.88 14.76 -0.95
N MET A 32 -17.10 16.05 -0.71
CA MET A 32 -16.69 16.69 0.55
C MET A 32 -17.56 16.13 1.65
N ILE A 33 -16.94 15.58 2.70
CA ILE A 33 -17.65 15.12 3.90
C ILE A 33 -17.48 16.09 5.06
N GLY A 34 -16.92 17.26 4.79
CA GLY A 34 -16.73 18.33 5.76
C GLY A 34 -18.07 18.74 6.39
N GLY A 35 -18.06 18.93 7.71
CA GLY A 35 -19.24 19.20 8.51
C GLY A 35 -19.90 17.98 9.14
N LEU A 36 -19.59 16.76 8.71
CA LEU A 36 -19.99 15.54 9.40
C LEU A 36 -19.06 15.27 10.60
N ALA A 37 -19.61 14.69 11.66
CA ALA A 37 -18.87 14.31 12.86
C ALA A 37 -19.40 12.98 13.43
N GLY A 38 -18.61 12.35 14.30
CA GLY A 38 -19.01 11.12 14.98
C GLY A 38 -19.39 10.00 14.00
N GLU A 39 -20.48 9.30 14.30
CA GLU A 39 -20.91 8.12 13.54
C GLU A 39 -21.24 8.47 12.08
N ALA A 40 -21.90 9.60 11.80
CA ALA A 40 -22.22 10.02 10.43
C ALA A 40 -20.97 10.27 9.56
N TYR A 41 -19.88 10.79 10.16
CA TYR A 41 -18.60 10.89 9.48
C TYR A 41 -18.05 9.51 9.13
N MET A 42 -18.09 8.59 10.09
CA MET A 42 -17.53 7.24 9.93
C MET A 42 -18.31 6.42 8.90
N GLU A 43 -19.63 6.48 8.93
CA GLU A 43 -20.49 5.86 7.90
C GLU A 43 -20.10 6.34 6.51
N LYS A 44 -19.87 7.64 6.35
CA LYS A 44 -19.48 8.22 5.07
C LYS A 44 -18.09 7.77 4.63
N VAL A 45 -17.12 7.68 5.55
CA VAL A 45 -15.78 7.14 5.24
C VAL A 45 -15.88 5.69 4.78
N ILE A 46 -16.70 4.86 5.43
CA ILE A 46 -16.92 3.47 5.03
C ILE A 46 -17.56 3.39 3.63
N GLU A 47 -18.58 4.21 3.34
CA GLU A 47 -19.22 4.27 2.01
C GLU A 47 -18.24 4.69 0.89
N LEU A 48 -17.23 5.50 1.21
CA LEU A 48 -16.22 5.93 0.27
C LEU A 48 -15.15 4.85 -0.01
N SER A 49 -15.12 3.78 0.77
CA SER A 49 -14.16 2.67 0.55
C SER A 49 -14.34 2.03 -0.82
N PRO A 50 -13.25 1.67 -1.51
CA PRO A 50 -13.35 1.04 -2.81
C PRO A 50 -13.97 -0.36 -2.71
N SER A 51 -14.73 -0.75 -3.72
CA SER A 51 -15.38 -2.06 -3.81
C SER A 51 -14.85 -2.91 -4.98
N TRP A 52 -13.68 -2.57 -5.51
CA TRP A 52 -13.11 -3.26 -6.66
C TRP A 52 -12.82 -4.74 -6.38
N LYS A 53 -13.13 -5.58 -7.35
CA LYS A 53 -12.80 -7.01 -7.29
C LYS A 53 -11.31 -7.25 -7.55
N THR A 54 -10.75 -6.46 -8.46
CA THR A 54 -9.35 -6.60 -8.87
C THR A 54 -8.69 -5.23 -9.03
N VAL A 55 -7.43 -5.13 -8.60
CA VAL A 55 -6.57 -3.97 -8.83
C VAL A 55 -5.22 -4.47 -9.32
N SER A 56 -4.67 -3.81 -10.33
CA SER A 56 -3.30 -4.07 -10.78
C SER A 56 -2.57 -2.79 -11.11
N GLY A 57 -1.24 -2.83 -11.10
CA GLY A 57 -0.41 -1.69 -11.45
C GLY A 57 1.07 -2.05 -11.47
N LYS A 58 1.88 -1.20 -12.11
CA LYS A 58 3.33 -1.24 -11.94
C LYS A 58 3.71 -0.57 -10.64
N VAL A 59 4.68 -1.13 -9.94
CA VAL A 59 5.18 -0.58 -8.69
C VAL A 59 6.70 -0.53 -8.70
N ALA A 60 7.25 0.64 -8.37
CA ALA A 60 8.64 0.79 -8.01
C ALA A 60 8.75 0.62 -6.50
N LEU A 61 9.50 -0.40 -6.07
CA LEU A 61 9.75 -0.73 -4.68
C LEU A 61 11.14 -0.23 -4.29
N THR A 62 11.26 0.45 -3.15
CA THR A 62 12.54 0.79 -2.53
C THR A 62 12.50 0.31 -1.08
N LEU A 63 13.33 -0.68 -0.77
CA LEU A 63 13.55 -1.15 0.59
C LEU A 63 14.69 -0.35 1.21
N ASN A 64 14.39 0.36 2.30
CA ASN A 64 15.36 1.13 3.07
C ASN A 64 15.62 0.42 4.40
N MET A 65 16.87 0.13 4.69
CA MET A 65 17.32 -0.46 5.96
C MET A 65 18.51 0.33 6.47
N GLU A 66 18.45 0.74 7.72
CA GLU A 66 19.54 1.50 8.34
C GLU A 66 20.88 0.76 8.25
N GLY A 67 21.91 1.48 7.80
CA GLY A 67 23.25 0.93 7.60
C GLY A 67 23.44 0.08 6.33
N GLN A 68 22.41 0.01 5.47
CA GLN A 68 22.51 -0.71 4.19
C GLN A 68 22.16 0.23 3.02
N LYS A 69 22.64 -0.10 1.83
CA LYS A 69 22.24 0.60 0.60
C LYS A 69 20.80 0.23 0.24
N ASP A 70 20.03 1.22 -0.18
CA ASP A 70 18.67 1.02 -0.66
C ASP A 70 18.59 -0.05 -1.76
N ALA A 71 17.72 -1.02 -1.56
CA ALA A 71 17.41 -2.01 -2.60
C ALA A 71 16.21 -1.54 -3.41
N LYS A 72 16.42 -1.33 -4.73
CA LYS A 72 15.38 -0.85 -5.65
C LYS A 72 15.01 -1.91 -6.67
N VAL A 73 13.71 -2.13 -6.84
CA VAL A 73 13.21 -3.13 -7.80
C VAL A 73 11.88 -2.70 -8.40
N SER A 74 11.67 -3.06 -9.67
CA SER A 74 10.37 -2.88 -10.34
C SER A 74 9.56 -4.17 -10.27
N ALA A 75 8.29 -4.03 -9.92
CA ALA A 75 7.36 -5.15 -9.84
C ALA A 75 6.01 -4.80 -10.49
N THR A 76 5.15 -5.81 -10.60
CA THR A 76 3.75 -5.64 -10.92
C THR A 76 2.94 -6.10 -9.71
N LEU A 77 2.12 -5.22 -9.16
CA LEU A 77 1.09 -5.59 -8.19
C LEU A 77 -0.11 -6.16 -8.95
N ARG A 78 -0.65 -7.26 -8.45
CA ARG A 78 -1.95 -7.83 -8.81
C ARG A 78 -2.68 -8.20 -7.54
N LEU A 79 -3.86 -7.63 -7.35
CA LEU A 79 -4.69 -7.90 -6.19
C LEU A 79 -6.06 -8.38 -6.65
N LYS A 80 -6.48 -9.52 -6.17
CA LYS A 80 -7.79 -10.13 -6.39
C LYS A 80 -8.46 -10.28 -5.03
N ARG A 81 -9.53 -9.51 -4.81
CA ARG A 81 -10.19 -9.39 -3.49
C ARG A 81 -10.68 -10.75 -3.00
N GLY A 82 -10.32 -11.08 -1.77
CA GLY A 82 -10.67 -12.37 -1.14
C GLY A 82 -9.84 -13.55 -1.62
N GLU A 83 -9.00 -13.38 -2.66
CA GLU A 83 -8.25 -14.49 -3.26
C GLU A 83 -6.73 -14.35 -3.10
N SER A 84 -6.15 -13.24 -3.59
CA SER A 84 -4.68 -13.11 -3.60
C SER A 84 -4.18 -11.68 -3.75
N ILE A 85 -2.97 -11.44 -3.23
CA ILE A 85 -2.13 -10.29 -3.50
C ILE A 85 -0.82 -10.84 -4.07
N GLN A 86 -0.43 -10.42 -5.27
CA GLN A 86 0.78 -10.87 -5.93
C GLN A 86 1.68 -9.68 -6.26
N LEU A 87 2.96 -9.79 -5.94
CA LEU A 87 4.03 -8.90 -6.38
C LEU A 87 4.96 -9.69 -7.30
N LEU A 88 4.92 -9.39 -8.60
CA LEU A 88 5.71 -10.04 -9.63
C LEU A 88 6.92 -9.17 -9.95
N VAL A 89 8.09 -9.59 -9.51
CA VAL A 89 9.35 -8.87 -9.70
C VAL A 89 9.95 -9.21 -11.06
N ALA A 90 9.99 -8.24 -11.96
CA ALA A 90 10.49 -8.39 -13.33
C ALA A 90 11.35 -7.19 -13.72
N PRO A 91 12.62 -7.11 -13.28
CA PRO A 91 13.47 -5.90 -13.41
C PRO A 91 13.90 -5.62 -14.85
N LEU A 92 14.07 -6.66 -15.68
CA LEU A 92 14.57 -6.54 -17.05
C LEU A 92 13.68 -7.31 -18.03
N LEU A 93 13.38 -6.72 -19.17
CA LEU A 93 12.67 -7.33 -20.32
C LEU A 93 11.37 -8.06 -19.96
N GLY A 94 10.75 -7.73 -18.81
CA GLY A 94 9.52 -8.37 -18.37
C GLY A 94 9.69 -9.82 -17.87
N ILE A 95 10.93 -10.33 -17.73
CA ILE A 95 11.19 -11.66 -17.20
C ILE A 95 11.01 -11.64 -15.69
N GLU A 96 10.08 -12.45 -15.18
CA GLU A 96 9.83 -12.60 -13.76
C GLU A 96 10.96 -13.38 -13.09
N VAL A 97 11.66 -12.75 -12.16
CA VAL A 97 12.78 -13.33 -11.41
C VAL A 97 12.38 -13.75 -10.00
N ALA A 98 11.34 -13.12 -9.44
CA ALA A 98 10.78 -13.47 -8.13
C ALA A 98 9.31 -13.14 -8.07
N ARG A 99 8.59 -13.80 -7.17
CA ARG A 99 7.18 -13.54 -6.88
C ARG A 99 6.93 -13.65 -5.39
N LEU A 100 6.18 -12.70 -4.87
CA LEU A 100 5.54 -12.82 -3.58
C LEU A 100 4.03 -12.97 -3.84
N GLU A 101 3.43 -14.02 -3.30
CA GLU A 101 1.99 -14.27 -3.33
C GLU A 101 1.48 -14.42 -1.91
N ILE A 102 0.42 -13.71 -1.58
CA ILE A 102 -0.27 -13.76 -0.31
C ILE A 102 -1.71 -14.16 -0.59
N THR A 103 -2.16 -15.23 0.05
CA THR A 103 -3.52 -15.77 -0.08
C THR A 103 -4.11 -15.97 1.33
N PRO A 104 -5.40 -16.26 1.49
CA PRO A 104 -5.94 -16.63 2.82
C PRO A 104 -5.20 -17.79 3.50
N GLY A 105 -4.56 -18.66 2.73
CA GLY A 105 -3.77 -19.80 3.26
C GLY A 105 -2.36 -19.44 3.74
N GLY A 106 -1.87 -18.23 3.46
CA GLY A 106 -0.53 -17.80 3.86
C GLY A 106 0.24 -17.10 2.75
N LEU A 107 1.56 -17.12 2.90
CA LEU A 107 2.52 -16.45 2.04
C LEU A 107 3.35 -17.46 1.27
N LEU A 108 3.56 -17.21 -0.01
CA LEU A 108 4.46 -17.93 -0.90
C LEU A 108 5.45 -16.94 -1.51
N ALA A 109 6.73 -17.09 -1.22
CA ALA A 109 7.81 -16.34 -1.86
C ALA A 109 8.58 -17.26 -2.80
N VAL A 110 8.71 -16.91 -4.06
CA VAL A 110 9.34 -17.72 -5.11
C VAL A 110 10.56 -16.99 -5.66
N ASP A 111 11.72 -17.63 -5.59
CA ASP A 111 12.96 -17.26 -6.27
C ASP A 111 13.05 -18.10 -7.56
N ARG A 112 12.74 -17.49 -8.69
CA ARG A 112 12.72 -18.19 -9.98
C ARG A 112 14.12 -18.43 -10.54
N LEU A 113 15.08 -17.59 -10.15
CA LEU A 113 16.48 -17.72 -10.62
C LEU A 113 17.13 -18.98 -10.03
N ASN A 114 16.95 -19.18 -8.72
CA ASN A 114 17.54 -20.31 -8.01
C ASN A 114 16.57 -21.50 -7.86
N LYS A 115 15.35 -21.41 -8.41
CA LYS A 115 14.28 -22.42 -8.30
C LYS A 115 14.01 -22.84 -6.86
N ARG A 116 13.88 -21.85 -5.98
CA ARG A 116 13.61 -22.05 -4.56
C ARG A 116 12.32 -21.32 -4.18
N TYR A 117 11.67 -21.78 -3.12
CA TYR A 117 10.51 -21.09 -2.57
C TYR A 117 10.41 -21.25 -1.06
N VAL A 118 9.75 -20.30 -0.43
CA VAL A 118 9.32 -20.35 0.96
C VAL A 118 7.79 -20.32 0.97
N LYS A 119 7.19 -21.18 1.76
CA LYS A 119 5.75 -21.19 2.00
C LYS A 119 5.51 -21.19 3.50
N VAL A 120 4.77 -20.19 3.99
CA VAL A 120 4.49 -19.96 5.41
C VAL A 120 2.99 -19.69 5.60
N SER A 121 2.35 -20.35 6.55
CA SER A 121 0.96 -20.06 6.90
C SER A 121 0.82 -18.78 7.71
N PHE A 122 -0.39 -18.18 7.73
CA PHE A 122 -0.65 -17.05 8.64
C PHE A 122 -0.56 -17.44 10.11
N GLU A 123 -0.88 -18.67 10.45
CA GLU A 123 -0.73 -19.19 11.82
C GLU A 123 0.75 -19.17 12.25
N GLU A 124 1.63 -19.63 11.38
CA GLU A 124 3.06 -19.63 11.63
C GLU A 124 3.63 -18.20 11.68
N LEU A 125 3.24 -17.32 10.76
CA LEU A 125 3.62 -15.89 10.78
C LEU A 125 3.13 -15.21 12.06
N SER A 126 1.89 -15.47 12.49
CA SER A 126 1.31 -14.91 13.71
C SER A 126 2.05 -15.36 14.95
N ARG A 127 2.46 -16.63 14.99
CA ARG A 127 3.26 -17.19 16.08
C ARG A 127 4.66 -16.58 16.12
N LEU A 128 5.33 -16.41 14.97
CA LEU A 128 6.66 -15.80 14.87
C LEU A 128 6.64 -14.32 15.26
N ALA A 129 5.60 -13.59 14.85
CA ALA A 129 5.43 -12.17 15.14
C ALA A 129 4.74 -11.90 16.49
N ASN A 130 4.31 -12.94 17.18
CA ASN A 130 3.48 -12.87 18.41
C ASN A 130 2.27 -11.93 18.24
N THR A 131 1.60 -12.00 17.09
CA THR A 131 0.50 -11.10 16.72
C THR A 131 -0.46 -11.78 15.74
N ASP A 132 -1.69 -11.28 15.66
CA ASP A 132 -2.74 -11.86 14.80
C ASP A 132 -2.69 -11.26 13.39
N LEU A 133 -1.80 -11.77 12.56
CA LEU A 133 -1.71 -11.40 11.15
C LEU A 133 -2.78 -12.16 10.34
N SER A 134 -3.42 -11.48 9.41
CA SER A 134 -4.38 -12.10 8.50
C SER A 134 -4.31 -11.53 7.09
N PHE A 135 -4.76 -12.33 6.13
CA PHE A 135 -4.90 -11.89 4.74
C PHE A 135 -5.79 -10.65 4.61
N ASN A 136 -6.92 -10.61 5.35
CA ASN A 136 -7.88 -9.50 5.26
C ASN A 136 -7.26 -8.17 5.69
N ILE A 137 -6.45 -8.15 6.75
CA ILE A 137 -5.73 -6.95 7.18
C ILE A 137 -4.77 -6.48 6.10
N LEU A 138 -3.95 -7.38 5.54
CA LEU A 138 -3.02 -7.02 4.47
C LEU A 138 -3.75 -6.54 3.22
N GLN A 139 -4.83 -7.21 2.84
CA GLN A 139 -5.67 -6.80 1.72
C GLN A 139 -6.21 -5.38 1.91
N SER A 140 -6.75 -5.07 3.10
CA SER A 140 -7.27 -3.73 3.41
C SER A 140 -6.18 -2.66 3.36
N LEU A 141 -4.97 -2.96 3.84
CA LEU A 141 -3.83 -2.05 3.75
C LEU A 141 -3.47 -1.75 2.29
N PHE A 142 -3.39 -2.76 1.42
CA PHE A 142 -3.10 -2.57 -0.01
C PHE A 142 -4.25 -1.90 -0.79
N LEU A 143 -5.49 -2.05 -0.33
CA LEU A 143 -6.65 -1.40 -0.95
C LEU A 143 -6.97 -0.02 -0.38
N ASN A 144 -6.17 0.48 0.58
CA ASN A 144 -6.43 1.75 1.27
C ASN A 144 -7.82 1.77 1.94
N GLU A 145 -8.12 0.72 2.69
CA GLU A 145 -9.40 0.54 3.36
C GLU A 145 -9.23 0.52 4.88
N LEU A 146 -10.25 1.01 5.58
CA LEU A 146 -10.40 0.75 7.00
C LEU A 146 -10.73 -0.72 7.23
N PHE A 147 -10.33 -1.25 8.36
CA PHE A 147 -10.61 -2.65 8.72
C PHE A 147 -10.87 -2.82 10.23
N LEU A 148 -11.54 -3.90 10.56
CA LEU A 148 -11.70 -4.40 11.91
C LEU A 148 -11.19 -5.85 11.97
N PRO A 149 -10.56 -6.26 13.09
CA PRO A 149 -10.14 -7.64 13.29
C PRO A 149 -11.29 -8.63 13.09
N GLY A 150 -11.05 -9.68 12.30
CA GLY A 150 -12.03 -10.71 12.03
C GLY A 150 -13.11 -10.37 10.99
N LYS A 151 -13.16 -9.11 10.47
CA LYS A 151 -14.04 -8.75 9.37
C LYS A 151 -13.33 -8.86 8.02
N VAL A 152 -14.07 -9.29 7.01
CA VAL A 152 -13.56 -9.35 5.62
C VAL A 152 -13.66 -7.97 4.96
N GLN A 153 -14.77 -7.28 5.23
CA GLN A 153 -15.05 -5.93 4.73
C GLN A 153 -15.97 -5.22 5.74
N LEU A 154 -15.82 -3.91 5.87
CA LEU A 154 -16.70 -3.10 6.71
C LEU A 154 -18.01 -2.78 5.99
N ASP A 155 -19.06 -2.67 6.76
CA ASP A 155 -20.34 -2.06 6.37
C ASP A 155 -20.65 -0.85 7.29
N VAL A 156 -21.64 -0.03 6.92
CA VAL A 156 -21.96 1.20 7.66
C VAL A 156 -22.32 0.94 9.12
N SER A 157 -22.85 -0.24 9.46
CA SER A 157 -23.17 -0.60 10.84
C SER A 157 -21.92 -0.75 11.75
N ASP A 158 -20.73 -0.87 11.14
CA ASP A 158 -19.46 -0.95 11.85
C ASP A 158 -18.95 0.42 12.32
N ALA A 159 -19.57 1.52 11.88
CA ALA A 159 -19.17 2.88 12.27
C ALA A 159 -19.06 3.05 13.80
N LYS A 160 -19.99 2.47 14.55
CA LYS A 160 -20.01 2.45 16.04
C LYS A 160 -18.84 1.70 16.69
N SER A 161 -18.11 0.92 15.93
CA SER A 161 -16.94 0.17 16.42
C SER A 161 -15.67 1.02 16.50
N PHE A 162 -15.75 2.27 16.04
CA PHE A 162 -14.64 3.21 16.05
C PHE A 162 -14.89 4.34 17.04
N ARG A 163 -13.85 4.71 17.78
CA ARG A 163 -13.79 5.99 18.48
C ARG A 163 -13.22 7.02 17.50
N ILE A 164 -13.84 8.19 17.42
CA ILE A 164 -13.48 9.23 16.47
C ILE A 164 -13.13 10.49 17.24
N SER A 165 -12.00 11.11 16.91
CA SER A 165 -11.65 12.47 17.34
C SER A 165 -11.24 13.29 16.12
N LEU A 166 -11.68 14.58 16.10
CA LEU A 166 -11.30 15.50 15.02
C LEU A 166 -10.19 16.42 15.56
N GLU A 167 -9.08 16.48 14.86
CA GLU A 167 -7.89 17.24 15.25
C GLU A 167 -7.27 17.92 14.00
N ASN A 168 -7.13 19.27 14.04
CA ASN A 168 -6.32 20.02 13.06
C ASN A 168 -6.49 19.58 11.58
N GLY A 169 -7.72 19.35 11.13
CA GLY A 169 -8.01 18.97 9.75
C GLY A 169 -7.94 17.46 9.46
N TYR A 170 -7.71 16.64 10.49
CA TYR A 170 -7.72 15.17 10.42
C TYR A 170 -8.81 14.60 11.32
N ALA A 171 -9.30 13.41 10.96
CA ALA A 171 -10.03 12.55 11.87
C ALA A 171 -9.13 11.37 12.28
N LEU A 172 -8.95 11.20 13.58
CA LEU A 172 -8.30 10.04 14.16
C LEU A 172 -9.38 9.02 14.50
N LEU A 173 -9.26 7.82 13.95
CA LEU A 173 -10.18 6.72 14.13
C LEU A 173 -9.46 5.60 14.87
N GLU A 174 -10.00 5.17 15.99
CA GLU A 174 -9.43 4.09 16.81
C GLU A 174 -10.41 2.93 16.89
N ALA A 175 -10.01 1.75 16.40
CA ALA A 175 -10.77 0.54 16.61
C ALA A 175 -10.44 -0.09 17.96
N LYS A 176 -11.39 -0.88 18.50
CA LYS A 176 -11.18 -1.61 19.74
C LYS A 176 -9.97 -2.54 19.61
N PRO A 177 -9.02 -2.51 20.55
CA PRO A 177 -7.88 -3.42 20.55
C PRO A 177 -8.31 -4.88 20.55
N SER A 178 -7.58 -5.72 19.84
CA SER A 178 -7.86 -7.16 19.75
C SER A 178 -6.56 -7.94 19.74
N LYS A 179 -6.50 -9.04 20.50
CA LYS A 179 -5.37 -9.99 20.56
C LYS A 179 -4.00 -9.30 20.71
N GLY A 180 -3.91 -8.30 21.58
CA GLY A 180 -2.67 -7.58 21.83
C GLY A 180 -2.29 -6.56 20.76
N LEU A 181 -3.15 -6.28 19.78
CA LEU A 181 -2.95 -5.25 18.76
C LEU A 181 -3.89 -4.07 18.98
N SER A 182 -3.39 -2.87 18.69
CA SER A 182 -4.14 -1.62 18.61
C SER A 182 -4.18 -1.13 17.17
N TYR A 183 -5.30 -0.53 16.78
CA TYR A 183 -5.53 -0.09 15.40
C TYR A 183 -5.94 1.38 15.40
N ARG A 184 -5.16 2.19 14.69
CA ARG A 184 -5.43 3.61 14.48
C ARG A 184 -5.40 3.93 13.01
N PHE A 185 -6.31 4.81 12.61
CA PHE A 185 -6.37 5.30 11.25
C PHE A 185 -6.49 6.81 11.28
N ARG A 186 -5.81 7.47 10.35
CA ARG A 186 -5.95 8.90 10.14
C ARG A 186 -6.54 9.16 8.78
N THR A 187 -7.62 9.92 8.75
CA THR A 187 -8.27 10.34 7.51
C THR A 187 -8.29 11.87 7.42
N SER A 188 -8.30 12.42 6.21
CA SER A 188 -8.53 13.85 6.02
C SER A 188 -9.98 14.18 6.44
N ALA A 189 -10.17 15.21 7.27
CA ALA A 189 -11.49 15.54 7.83
C ALA A 189 -12.48 16.05 6.78
N ASP A 190 -11.97 16.66 5.70
CA ASP A 190 -12.76 17.24 4.62
C ASP A 190 -13.18 16.22 3.55
N ARG A 191 -12.40 15.19 3.31
CA ARG A 191 -12.60 14.21 2.23
C ARG A 191 -12.79 12.78 2.71
N GLY A 192 -12.41 12.47 3.96
CA GLY A 192 -12.41 11.10 4.47
C GLY A 192 -11.37 10.19 3.84
N LEU A 193 -10.34 10.74 3.18
CA LEU A 193 -9.28 9.95 2.57
C LEU A 193 -8.41 9.33 3.67
N LEU A 194 -8.24 8.03 3.63
CA LEU A 194 -7.36 7.31 4.55
C LEU A 194 -5.90 7.62 4.20
N GLU A 195 -5.22 8.37 5.06
CA GLU A 195 -3.83 8.81 4.88
C GLU A 195 -2.84 7.98 5.69
N GLU A 196 -3.30 7.30 6.74
CA GLU A 196 -2.43 6.47 7.58
C GLU A 196 -3.22 5.35 8.25
N SER A 197 -2.63 4.15 8.26
CA SER A 197 -3.07 3.00 9.04
C SER A 197 -1.93 2.55 9.94
N ARG A 198 -2.14 2.54 11.26
CA ARG A 198 -1.13 2.11 12.24
C ARG A 198 -1.63 0.92 13.05
N ILE A 199 -0.85 -0.15 13.04
CA ILE A 199 -1.08 -1.36 13.83
C ILE A 199 0.02 -1.42 14.88
N GLY A 200 -0.31 -1.16 16.15
CA GLY A 200 0.63 -1.19 17.27
C GLY A 200 0.52 -2.49 18.05
N VAL A 201 1.63 -2.99 18.57
CA VAL A 201 1.66 -4.12 19.50
C VAL A 201 1.54 -3.57 20.93
N SER A 202 0.49 -4.00 21.65
CA SER A 202 0.18 -3.50 22.98
C SER A 202 1.37 -3.67 23.94
N ASN A 203 1.62 -2.65 24.77
CA ASN A 203 2.69 -2.62 25.76
C ASN A 203 4.11 -2.74 25.19
N THR A 204 4.30 -2.43 23.92
CA THR A 204 5.60 -2.40 23.25
C THR A 204 5.74 -1.15 22.39
N PRO A 205 6.96 -0.73 22.01
CA PRO A 205 7.16 0.34 21.03
C PRO A 205 6.89 -0.11 19.60
N TYR A 206 6.68 -1.41 19.34
CA TYR A 206 6.56 -1.94 17.99
C TYR A 206 5.25 -1.57 17.34
N ALA A 207 5.33 -1.06 16.12
CA ALA A 207 4.18 -0.81 15.28
C ALA A 207 4.54 -0.97 13.80
N LEU A 208 3.52 -1.30 13.01
CA LEU A 208 3.51 -1.18 11.57
C LEU A 208 2.77 0.11 11.22
N ASN A 209 3.43 1.00 10.51
CA ASN A 209 2.85 2.25 10.04
C ASN A 209 2.79 2.24 8.52
N TRP A 210 1.60 2.44 7.96
CA TRP A 210 1.35 2.44 6.52
C TRP A 210 0.74 3.78 6.14
N LYS A 211 1.50 4.61 5.43
CA LYS A 211 1.09 5.92 4.95
C LYS A 211 0.71 5.87 3.48
N TYR A 212 -0.20 6.75 3.10
CA TYR A 212 -0.78 6.84 1.77
C TYR A 212 -0.74 8.28 1.28
N ASP A 213 -0.15 8.48 0.12
CA ASP A 213 0.05 9.79 -0.49
C ASP A 213 -0.26 9.76 -2.00
N ASP A 214 -0.14 10.93 -2.64
CA ASP A 214 -0.25 11.11 -4.09
C ASP A 214 -1.52 10.48 -4.66
N PHE A 215 -2.68 10.83 -4.05
CA PHE A 215 -3.97 10.30 -4.48
C PHE A 215 -4.29 10.66 -5.93
N THR A 216 -4.64 9.66 -6.73
CA THR A 216 -5.04 9.77 -8.13
C THR A 216 -6.38 9.09 -8.36
N THR A 217 -7.08 9.48 -9.42
CA THR A 217 -8.35 8.84 -9.77
C THR A 217 -8.08 7.44 -10.34
N LEU A 218 -8.70 6.44 -9.73
CA LEU A 218 -8.75 5.06 -10.20
C LEU A 218 -10.22 4.65 -10.30
N ASP A 219 -10.71 4.41 -11.52
CA ASP A 219 -12.13 4.25 -11.76
C ASP A 219 -12.90 5.48 -11.23
N ASN A 220 -13.79 5.38 -10.31
CA ASN A 220 -14.57 6.50 -9.76
C ASN A 220 -14.09 6.95 -8.36
N ARG A 221 -12.94 6.50 -7.90
CA ARG A 221 -12.45 6.72 -6.54
C ARG A 221 -11.06 7.30 -6.53
N LEU A 222 -10.71 8.02 -5.48
CA LEU A 222 -9.33 8.40 -5.22
C LEU A 222 -8.60 7.21 -4.59
N PHE A 223 -7.42 6.91 -5.13
CA PHE A 223 -6.55 5.83 -4.68
C PHE A 223 -5.11 6.34 -4.58
N PRO A 224 -4.36 5.98 -3.52
CA PRO A 224 -2.98 6.43 -3.38
C PRO A 224 -2.06 5.81 -4.43
N SER A 225 -1.30 6.64 -5.10
CA SER A 225 -0.23 6.19 -6.00
C SER A 225 1.12 6.08 -5.31
N HIS A 226 1.20 6.47 -4.04
CA HIS A 226 2.37 6.31 -3.19
C HIS A 226 1.95 5.71 -1.84
N MET A 227 2.66 4.66 -1.42
CA MET A 227 2.48 4.03 -0.12
C MET A 227 3.84 3.85 0.54
N LEU A 228 3.93 4.19 1.82
CA LEU A 228 5.13 3.99 2.63
C LEU A 228 4.79 3.11 3.82
N LEU A 229 5.36 1.91 3.85
CA LEU A 229 5.30 1.01 4.98
C LEU A 229 6.55 1.18 5.84
N ALA A 230 6.39 1.43 7.12
CA ALA A 230 7.49 1.53 8.08
C ALA A 230 7.26 0.63 9.30
N VAL A 231 8.33 0.00 9.79
CA VAL A 231 8.34 -0.74 11.06
C VAL A 231 8.93 0.17 12.13
N GLU A 232 8.14 0.46 13.16
CA GLU A 232 8.52 1.31 14.28
C GLU A 232 8.96 0.47 15.50
N GLY A 233 9.75 1.07 16.39
CA GLY A 233 10.14 0.46 17.68
C GLY A 233 11.35 -0.48 17.60
N THR A 234 11.89 -0.75 16.44
CA THR A 234 13.05 -1.66 16.25
C THR A 234 14.40 -1.02 16.62
N GLY A 235 14.41 0.30 16.89
CA GLY A 235 15.64 1.07 17.06
C GLY A 235 16.44 1.28 15.78
N LYS A 236 15.99 0.73 14.66
CA LYS A 236 16.57 0.88 13.32
C LYS A 236 15.49 1.22 12.31
N THR A 237 15.86 2.00 11.31
CA THR A 237 14.94 2.30 10.20
C THR A 237 14.77 1.08 9.33
N LEU A 238 13.50 0.65 9.17
CA LEU A 238 13.10 -0.37 8.20
C LEU A 238 11.83 0.13 7.52
N SER A 239 11.91 0.41 6.23
CA SER A 239 10.75 0.87 5.46
C SER A 239 10.74 0.36 4.03
N LEU A 240 9.53 0.23 3.47
CA LEU A 240 9.28 -0.12 2.08
C LEU A 240 8.49 1.02 1.43
N ASP A 241 9.12 1.72 0.51
CA ASP A 241 8.50 2.74 -0.32
C ASP A 241 7.94 2.09 -1.60
N MET A 242 6.68 2.36 -1.92
CA MET A 242 5.94 1.78 -3.04
C MET A 242 5.32 2.88 -3.89
N LYS A 243 5.86 3.11 -5.09
CA LYS A 243 5.32 4.09 -6.04
C LYS A 243 4.62 3.38 -7.18
N PHE A 244 3.31 3.56 -7.27
CA PHE A 244 2.45 2.90 -8.25
C PHE A 244 2.29 3.75 -9.50
N SER A 245 2.20 3.06 -10.64
CA SER A 245 1.87 3.65 -11.93
C SER A 245 1.04 2.67 -12.74
N ARG A 246 0.32 3.17 -13.75
CA ARG A 246 -0.54 2.34 -14.61
C ARG A 246 -1.54 1.51 -13.80
N LEU A 247 -2.08 2.10 -12.74
CA LEU A 247 -3.14 1.47 -11.95
C LEU A 247 -4.38 1.22 -12.82
N SER A 248 -4.98 0.06 -12.66
CA SER A 248 -6.20 -0.34 -13.35
C SER A 248 -7.03 -1.30 -12.50
N VAL A 249 -8.33 -1.34 -12.77
CA VAL A 249 -9.30 -2.26 -12.16
C VAL A 249 -9.91 -3.16 -13.24
N GLY A 250 -10.55 -4.27 -12.85
CA GLY A 250 -11.29 -5.13 -13.76
C GLY A 250 -10.45 -6.13 -14.56
N GLY A 251 -9.15 -6.27 -14.30
CA GLY A 251 -8.30 -7.29 -14.92
C GLY A 251 -8.61 -8.70 -14.41
N ASP A 252 -8.28 -9.71 -15.20
CA ASP A 252 -8.30 -11.11 -14.79
C ASP A 252 -6.93 -11.77 -14.97
N TRP A 253 -6.56 -12.62 -14.02
CA TRP A 253 -5.30 -13.36 -13.98
C TRP A 253 -5.40 -14.54 -13.00
N GLU A 254 -4.48 -15.50 -13.13
CA GLU A 254 -4.39 -16.61 -12.21
C GLU A 254 -4.11 -16.14 -10.77
N GLY A 255 -5.02 -16.46 -9.85
CA GLY A 255 -4.95 -16.10 -8.42
C GLY A 255 -3.92 -16.90 -7.62
N LYS A 256 -3.45 -18.05 -8.16
CA LYS A 256 -2.49 -18.94 -7.49
C LYS A 256 -1.30 -19.22 -8.38
N THR A 257 -0.14 -19.31 -7.74
CA THR A 257 1.11 -19.70 -8.38
C THR A 257 1.28 -21.21 -8.31
N GLU A 258 1.41 -21.85 -9.47
CA GLU A 258 1.81 -23.24 -9.56
C GLU A 258 3.33 -23.36 -9.64
N LEU A 259 3.89 -24.28 -8.85
CA LEU A 259 5.30 -24.59 -8.85
C LEU A 259 5.53 -25.98 -9.42
N SER A 260 6.47 -26.09 -10.36
CA SER A 260 6.91 -27.40 -10.86
C SER A 260 7.75 -28.14 -9.82
N SER A 261 7.89 -29.45 -9.96
CA SER A 261 8.72 -30.29 -9.09
C SER A 261 10.22 -29.92 -9.07
N ARG A 262 10.64 -28.99 -9.93
CA ARG A 262 12.03 -28.49 -9.99
C ARG A 262 12.33 -27.46 -8.89
N TYR A 263 11.31 -26.95 -8.19
CA TYR A 263 11.48 -25.96 -7.12
C TYR A 263 11.69 -26.67 -5.79
N GLN A 264 12.68 -26.19 -5.05
CA GLN A 264 13.01 -26.67 -3.70
C GLN A 264 12.43 -25.73 -2.65
N GLN A 265 11.73 -26.27 -1.67
CA GLN A 265 11.32 -25.51 -0.50
C GLN A 265 12.52 -25.24 0.40
N ILE A 266 12.65 -24.01 0.87
CA ILE A 266 13.64 -23.59 1.87
C ILE A 266 12.92 -22.95 3.05
N GLU A 267 13.61 -22.85 4.19
CA GLU A 267 13.09 -22.19 5.38
C GLU A 267 13.07 -20.65 5.22
N LEU A 268 12.09 -19.99 5.85
CA LEU A 268 12.00 -18.53 5.86
C LEU A 268 13.28 -17.87 6.34
N GLN A 269 13.92 -18.43 7.37
CA GLN A 269 15.17 -17.90 7.92
C GLN A 269 16.34 -17.95 6.91
N GLU A 270 16.38 -18.96 6.04
CA GLU A 270 17.38 -19.07 4.99
C GLU A 270 17.20 -17.98 3.93
N LEU A 271 15.94 -17.75 3.50
CA LEU A 271 15.61 -16.66 2.58
C LEU A 271 16.00 -15.31 3.17
N LEU A 272 15.62 -15.03 4.41
CA LEU A 272 15.96 -13.78 5.10
C LEU A 272 17.47 -13.59 5.21
N LYS A 273 18.24 -14.62 5.57
CA LYS A 273 19.70 -14.55 5.59
C LYS A 273 20.28 -14.19 4.22
N THR A 274 19.71 -14.67 3.14
CA THR A 274 20.16 -14.36 1.79
C THR A 274 19.87 -12.90 1.41
N LEU A 275 18.72 -12.37 1.81
CA LEU A 275 18.30 -10.99 1.54
C LEU A 275 19.07 -9.96 2.39
N PHE A 276 19.43 -10.31 3.62
CA PHE A 276 20.06 -9.40 4.59
C PHE A 276 21.57 -9.57 4.75
N LYS A 277 22.21 -10.45 3.98
CA LYS A 277 23.68 -10.68 3.99
C LYS A 277 24.47 -9.87 2.96
N GLN A 278 23.80 -8.93 2.25
CA GLN A 278 24.51 -8.08 1.26
C GLN A 278 25.03 -6.79 1.91
#